data_e474f3791cd361b30f3cd669ca1c8744
#
_entry.id   e474f3791cd361b30f3cd669ca1c8744
#
_cell.length_a   1.000
_cell.length_b   1.000
_cell.length_c   1.000
_cell.angle_alpha   90.00
_cell.angle_beta   90.00
_cell.angle_gamma   90.00
#
_symmetry.space_group_name_H-M   'P 1'
#
loop_
_entity.id
_entity.type
_entity.pdbx_description
1 polymer ?
#
loop_
_entity_poly.entity_id
_entity_poly.type
_entity_poly.pdbx_seq_one_letter_code
_entity_poly.pdbx_strand_id
1 'polypeptide(L)'
;MNVKKALFASSLFLCGAGVLPVTAGLPVPHDESEISSPMPEQQKKNRIITGNVTDGSTGEPLIGVSIMLKGSSEGTTTDLDGNFSLSVPVKAQLEFSYIGYKKQVLDVTDLVVANVKLESDNEMLAEVVVVGAGTQKKVSVTGAITSVKGTELHAPSSSLTSNFAGKLAGVIAVTTGGEPGTSSNFYIRGIGTFGGRATPLILLDGVEISSGDLNRIPPESIESFSILKDASATAIYGARGANGVMLVTTKIGTENTKASINVTVENSFLKPVNEVGYVDGARWMEIYNEAQLARTPNATPKYSQERIDYTRSGINPYVYPDVDWYDLVFKESTMNQRANVNIMGGGPKVSYYMSLQANHDTGLLDIPKAYSFDNNINKWGYTFQNNIAYKVTPTTRIDLRMNAQIGNNKGPNASVSDIFYQVYNNNPVTFPAYFPAEPDDRHIKYGN
;
A
#
# COMPACT_ATOMS: atom_id res chain seq x y z
N MET A 1 -35.00 -0.32 -22.05
CA MET A 1 -35.36 0.21 -20.72
C MET A 1 -34.16 1.03 -20.25
N ASN A 2 -34.32 2.33 -20.25
CA ASN A 2 -33.26 3.32 -20.08
C ASN A 2 -32.86 3.48 -18.60
N VAL A 3 -31.60 3.23 -18.27
CA VAL A 3 -31.00 3.73 -17.05
C VAL A 3 -29.82 4.62 -17.48
N LYS A 4 -30.10 5.89 -17.70
CA LYS A 4 -29.12 6.95 -17.88
C LYS A 4 -29.27 7.96 -16.76
N LYS A 5 -28.10 8.42 -16.27
CA LYS A 5 -27.83 9.60 -15.42
C LYS A 5 -27.92 9.38 -13.91
N ALA A 6 -26.77 9.08 -13.31
CA ALA A 6 -26.38 9.67 -12.03
C ALA A 6 -25.18 10.57 -12.30
N LEU A 7 -25.39 11.86 -12.17
CA LEU A 7 -24.38 12.92 -12.26
C LEU A 7 -23.43 12.78 -11.06
N PHE A 8 -22.14 12.64 -11.32
CA PHE A 8 -21.10 12.98 -10.34
C PHE A 8 -20.73 14.45 -10.55
N ALA A 9 -21.24 15.30 -9.69
CA ALA A 9 -20.77 16.67 -9.55
C ALA A 9 -19.42 16.63 -8.79
N SER A 10 -18.35 16.93 -9.49
CA SER A 10 -17.02 17.19 -8.94
C SER A 10 -17.04 18.56 -8.25
N SER A 11 -17.15 18.58 -6.92
CA SER A 11 -16.89 19.79 -6.15
C SER A 11 -15.41 19.86 -5.80
N LEU A 12 -14.75 20.77 -6.48
CA LEU A 12 -13.37 21.21 -6.23
C LEU A 12 -13.34 21.96 -4.89
N PHE A 13 -12.77 21.36 -3.85
CA PHE A 13 -12.43 22.10 -2.63
C PHE A 13 -11.05 22.73 -2.80
N LEU A 14 -11.05 24.04 -3.10
CA LEU A 14 -9.86 24.89 -3.00
C LEU A 14 -9.58 25.13 -1.51
N CYS A 15 -8.50 24.57 -1.00
CA CYS A 15 -7.97 24.93 0.31
C CYS A 15 -7.11 26.19 0.14
N GLY A 16 -7.68 27.35 0.45
CA GLY A 16 -6.99 28.63 0.47
C GLY A 16 -6.02 28.70 1.65
N ALA A 17 -4.73 28.80 1.38
CA ALA A 17 -3.71 29.13 2.36
C ALA A 17 -3.85 30.62 2.72
N GLY A 18 -4.39 30.90 3.91
CA GLY A 18 -4.39 32.23 4.50
C GLY A 18 -3.02 32.58 5.05
N VAL A 19 -2.34 33.49 4.39
CA VAL A 19 -1.12 34.15 4.91
C VAL A 19 -1.54 35.24 5.88
N LEU A 20 -1.15 35.14 7.14
CA LEU A 20 -1.28 36.20 8.12
C LEU A 20 -0.05 37.12 8.04
N PRO A 21 -0.20 38.46 7.99
CA PRO A 21 0.93 39.38 8.03
C PRO A 21 1.46 39.54 9.46
N VAL A 22 2.76 39.40 9.60
CA VAL A 22 3.52 39.81 10.78
C VAL A 22 3.67 41.32 10.76
N THR A 23 3.05 42.01 11.72
CA THR A 23 3.38 43.44 11.99
C THR A 23 4.28 43.51 13.22
N ALA A 24 5.50 43.96 12.98
CA ALA A 24 6.43 44.39 14.02
C ALA A 24 6.01 45.77 14.54
N GLY A 25 5.78 45.86 15.85
CA GLY A 25 5.57 47.13 16.55
C GLY A 25 6.58 47.26 17.67
N LEU A 26 7.37 48.33 17.61
CA LEU A 26 8.38 48.77 18.58
C LEU A 26 7.76 49.33 19.86
N PRO A 27 8.54 49.51 20.92
CA PRO A 27 8.08 49.72 22.28
C PRO A 27 7.91 51.21 22.66
N VAL A 28 7.03 51.51 23.60
CA VAL A 28 6.98 52.83 24.29
C VAL A 28 6.53 52.60 25.78
N PRO A 29 6.83 53.52 26.70
CA PRO A 29 7.46 53.23 27.99
C PRO A 29 6.49 53.29 29.21
N HIS A 30 7.08 52.87 30.33
CA HIS A 30 6.66 53.02 31.74
C HIS A 30 5.61 54.08 32.09
N ASP A 31 4.62 53.68 32.90
CA ASP A 31 4.25 54.48 34.06
C ASP A 31 3.87 53.53 35.25
N GLU A 32 4.24 54.00 36.42
CA GLU A 32 4.20 53.32 37.73
C GLU A 32 2.83 53.42 38.39
N SER A 33 2.70 52.50 39.33
CA SER A 33 1.79 52.51 40.52
C SER A 33 0.40 51.89 40.32
N GLU A 34 0.26 50.68 40.86
CA GLU A 34 -0.69 50.44 41.96
C GLU A 34 -0.37 49.15 42.70
N ILE A 35 -0.11 49.30 43.98
CA ILE A 35 0.09 48.24 44.97
C ILE A 35 -1.25 47.57 45.19
N SER A 36 -1.42 46.35 44.76
CA SER A 36 -2.46 45.45 45.24
C SER A 36 -1.82 44.26 45.97
N SER A 37 -2.18 44.12 47.21
CA SER A 37 -1.76 43.15 48.20
C SER A 37 -1.87 41.68 47.66
N PRO A 38 -0.92 40.79 47.97
CA PRO A 38 -1.01 39.40 47.60
C PRO A 38 -2.14 38.71 48.38
N MET A 39 -3.08 38.14 47.65
CA MET A 39 -3.97 37.12 48.24
C MET A 39 -3.11 35.96 48.78
N PRO A 40 -3.45 35.38 49.93
CA PRO A 40 -2.67 34.29 50.49
C PRO A 40 -2.72 33.09 49.56
N GLU A 41 -1.57 32.73 49.03
CA GLU A 41 -1.32 31.43 48.38
C GLU A 41 -1.74 30.34 49.39
N GLN A 42 -2.83 29.64 49.10
CA GLN A 42 -3.18 28.45 49.85
C GLN A 42 -2.04 27.46 49.66
N GLN A 43 -1.16 27.31 50.63
CA GLN A 43 -0.16 26.25 50.70
C GLN A 43 -0.89 24.92 50.52
N LYS A 44 -0.84 24.36 49.32
CA LYS A 44 -1.21 22.97 49.04
C LYS A 44 -0.31 22.12 49.94
N LYS A 45 -0.88 21.58 51.01
CA LYS A 45 -0.17 20.61 51.86
C LYS A 45 0.14 19.39 51.00
N ASN A 46 1.35 19.36 50.43
CA ASN A 46 1.86 18.17 49.76
C ASN A 46 2.31 17.18 50.83
N ARG A 47 2.08 15.91 50.55
CA ARG A 47 2.55 14.80 51.38
C ARG A 47 3.38 13.86 50.52
N ILE A 48 4.28 13.14 51.14
CA ILE A 48 5.13 12.16 50.47
C ILE A 48 4.43 10.81 50.53
N ILE A 49 4.19 10.20 49.37
CA ILE A 49 3.74 8.82 49.23
C ILE A 49 4.94 7.96 48.87
N THR A 50 5.13 6.88 49.58
CA THR A 50 6.14 5.85 49.27
C THR A 50 5.43 4.53 48.96
N GLY A 51 6.10 3.63 48.28
CA GLY A 51 5.54 2.31 48.02
C GLY A 51 6.48 1.45 47.19
N ASN A 52 6.03 0.25 46.92
CA ASN A 52 6.75 -0.73 46.13
C ASN A 52 5.86 -1.24 44.98
N VAL A 53 6.46 -1.42 43.82
CA VAL A 53 5.77 -1.97 42.64
C VAL A 53 6.38 -3.32 42.28
N THR A 54 5.50 -4.34 42.23
CA THR A 54 5.90 -5.72 41.93
C THR A 54 5.08 -6.29 40.79
N ASP A 55 5.63 -7.32 40.11
CA ASP A 55 4.91 -8.14 39.14
C ASP A 55 3.80 -8.93 39.84
N GLY A 56 2.59 -8.87 39.32
CA GLY A 56 1.42 -9.56 39.88
C GLY A 56 1.49 -11.08 39.82
N SER A 57 2.27 -11.65 38.89
CA SER A 57 2.42 -13.09 38.67
C SER A 57 3.63 -13.70 39.38
N THR A 58 4.79 -13.02 39.36
CA THR A 58 6.03 -13.53 39.93
C THR A 58 6.34 -12.97 41.29
N GLY A 59 5.77 -11.79 41.64
CA GLY A 59 6.08 -11.07 42.87
C GLY A 59 7.44 -10.37 42.88
N GLU A 60 8.18 -10.38 41.78
CA GLU A 60 9.48 -9.71 41.64
C GLU A 60 9.31 -8.19 41.56
N PRO A 61 10.25 -7.39 42.11
CA PRO A 61 10.20 -5.94 42.01
C PRO A 61 10.39 -5.47 40.56
N LEU A 62 9.60 -4.46 40.14
CA LEU A 62 9.65 -3.88 38.82
C LEU A 62 10.44 -2.57 38.83
N ILE A 63 11.56 -2.56 38.12
CA ILE A 63 12.51 -1.44 38.02
C ILE A 63 12.09 -0.50 36.90
N GLY A 64 12.10 0.83 37.16
CA GLY A 64 11.83 1.83 36.11
C GLY A 64 10.35 1.99 35.74
N VAL A 65 9.43 1.55 36.57
CA VAL A 65 7.99 1.82 36.41
C VAL A 65 7.76 3.32 36.48
N SER A 66 7.11 3.89 35.47
CA SER A 66 6.74 5.30 35.48
C SER A 66 5.49 5.52 36.34
N ILE A 67 5.56 6.43 37.30
CA ILE A 67 4.50 6.79 38.23
C ILE A 67 4.24 8.27 38.05
N MET A 68 3.04 8.62 37.56
CA MET A 68 2.66 10.00 37.27
C MET A 68 1.45 10.41 38.07
N LEU A 69 1.43 11.66 38.50
CA LEU A 69 0.22 12.27 39.10
C LEU A 69 -0.78 12.53 37.96
N LYS A 70 -1.94 11.92 38.03
CA LYS A 70 -2.98 12.04 37.00
C LYS A 70 -3.40 13.49 36.80
N GLY A 71 -3.25 13.97 35.54
CA GLY A 71 -3.57 15.36 35.20
C GLY A 71 -2.42 16.37 35.45
N SER A 72 -1.20 15.89 35.77
CA SER A 72 0.01 16.70 35.95
C SER A 72 1.17 16.08 35.16
N SER A 73 2.22 16.85 34.94
CA SER A 73 3.50 16.36 34.41
C SER A 73 4.48 15.91 35.51
N GLU A 74 4.03 15.96 36.76
CA GLU A 74 4.86 15.53 37.90
C GLU A 74 4.80 14.01 38.06
N GLY A 75 5.97 13.38 38.25
CA GLY A 75 6.07 11.93 38.40
C GLY A 75 7.45 11.49 38.90
N THR A 76 7.58 10.19 39.09
CA THR A 76 8.84 9.52 39.49
C THR A 76 8.93 8.15 38.84
N THR A 77 10.05 7.46 39.03
CA THR A 77 10.25 6.07 38.59
C THR A 77 10.67 5.19 39.76
N THR A 78 10.39 3.88 39.68
CA THR A 78 10.86 2.92 40.67
C THR A 78 12.36 2.69 40.59
N ASP A 79 13.00 2.43 41.74
CA ASP A 79 14.40 2.04 41.87
C ASP A 79 14.64 0.54 41.60
N LEU A 80 15.85 0.06 41.88
CA LEU A 80 16.28 -1.33 41.66
C LEU A 80 15.49 -2.36 42.48
N ASP A 81 14.93 -1.94 43.62
CA ASP A 81 14.13 -2.78 44.48
C ASP A 81 12.61 -2.55 44.29
N GLY A 82 12.23 -1.82 43.23
CA GLY A 82 10.84 -1.50 42.91
C GLY A 82 10.22 -0.41 43.77
N ASN A 83 11.01 0.28 44.63
CA ASN A 83 10.48 1.30 45.51
C ASN A 83 10.37 2.66 44.81
N PHE A 84 9.42 3.46 45.24
CA PHE A 84 9.25 4.84 44.79
C PHE A 84 8.90 5.80 45.91
N SER A 85 9.16 7.07 45.66
CA SER A 85 8.75 8.17 46.55
C SER A 85 8.32 9.36 45.69
N LEU A 86 7.12 9.90 45.94
CA LEU A 86 6.57 11.02 45.19
C LEU A 86 5.80 11.97 46.13
N SER A 87 6.04 13.27 45.97
CA SER A 87 5.32 14.32 46.68
C SER A 87 4.02 14.64 45.95
N VAL A 88 2.87 14.47 46.61
CA VAL A 88 1.54 14.63 46.00
C VAL A 88 0.62 15.47 46.83
N PRO A 89 -0.39 16.14 46.22
CA PRO A 89 -1.47 16.82 46.96
C PRO A 89 -2.28 15.84 47.83
N VAL A 90 -3.00 16.37 48.83
CA VAL A 90 -3.81 15.56 49.74
C VAL A 90 -4.85 14.70 49.04
N LYS A 91 -5.40 15.17 47.91
CA LYS A 91 -6.28 14.37 47.06
C LYS A 91 -5.57 14.13 45.74
N ALA A 92 -5.08 12.92 45.51
CA ALA A 92 -4.30 12.57 44.34
C ALA A 92 -4.62 11.17 43.81
N GLN A 93 -4.53 11.01 42.48
CA GLN A 93 -4.53 9.72 41.79
C GLN A 93 -3.20 9.54 41.13
N LEU A 94 -2.56 8.40 41.31
CA LEU A 94 -1.33 8.02 40.68
C LEU A 94 -1.60 7.04 39.53
N GLU A 95 -1.03 7.31 38.38
CA GLU A 95 -1.04 6.41 37.21
C GLU A 95 0.30 5.70 37.14
N PHE A 96 0.25 4.37 37.21
CA PHE A 96 1.40 3.48 37.07
C PHE A 96 1.43 2.94 35.65
N SER A 97 2.55 3.10 34.96
CA SER A 97 2.75 2.57 33.60
C SER A 97 4.12 1.94 33.45
N TYR A 98 4.16 0.75 32.87
CA TYR A 98 5.39 0.02 32.54
C TYR A 98 5.24 -0.75 31.25
N ILE A 99 6.32 -0.87 30.47
CA ILE A 99 6.28 -1.56 29.17
C ILE A 99 5.97 -3.03 29.42
N GLY A 100 4.90 -3.53 28.76
CA GLY A 100 4.46 -4.92 28.92
C GLY A 100 3.49 -5.16 30.07
N TYR A 101 2.99 -4.11 30.73
CA TYR A 101 2.04 -4.19 31.83
C TYR A 101 0.82 -3.30 31.60
N LYS A 102 -0.33 -3.71 32.13
CA LYS A 102 -1.56 -2.90 32.09
C LYS A 102 -1.37 -1.65 32.93
N LYS A 103 -1.74 -0.51 32.37
CA LYS A 103 -1.78 0.74 33.13
C LYS A 103 -2.78 0.62 34.29
N GLN A 104 -2.35 1.01 35.50
CA GLN A 104 -3.17 1.00 36.68
C GLN A 104 -3.26 2.41 37.29
N VAL A 105 -4.46 2.83 37.70
CA VAL A 105 -4.68 4.09 38.38
C VAL A 105 -5.09 3.78 39.80
N LEU A 106 -4.37 4.33 40.78
CA LEU A 106 -4.63 4.17 42.19
C LEU A 106 -4.98 5.52 42.82
N ASP A 107 -6.08 5.56 43.55
CA ASP A 107 -6.42 6.71 44.43
C ASP A 107 -5.61 6.61 45.71
N VAL A 108 -4.77 7.60 45.96
CA VAL A 108 -3.89 7.61 47.12
C VAL A 108 -4.35 8.60 48.20
N THR A 109 -5.58 9.11 48.11
CA THR A 109 -6.12 10.17 49.01
C THR A 109 -5.92 9.85 50.48
N ASP A 110 -6.08 8.59 50.90
CA ASP A 110 -5.98 8.18 52.31
C ASP A 110 -4.76 7.27 52.57
N LEU A 111 -3.84 7.12 51.59
CA LEU A 111 -2.71 6.21 51.68
C LEU A 111 -1.41 6.98 51.96
N VAL A 112 -0.59 6.49 52.88
CA VAL A 112 0.79 6.93 53.07
C VAL A 112 1.77 6.01 52.37
N VAL A 113 1.43 4.72 52.25
CA VAL A 113 2.19 3.70 51.51
C VAL A 113 1.30 3.08 50.45
N ALA A 114 1.77 3.06 49.22
CA ALA A 114 1.05 2.53 48.06
C ALA A 114 1.83 1.36 47.43
N ASN A 115 1.55 0.14 47.87
CA ASN A 115 2.12 -1.06 47.23
C ASN A 115 1.20 -1.51 46.08
N VAL A 116 1.77 -1.61 44.86
CA VAL A 116 1.04 -1.88 43.63
C VAL A 116 1.56 -3.16 43.00
N LYS A 117 0.64 -4.03 42.60
CA LYS A 117 0.96 -5.20 41.76
C LYS A 117 0.49 -4.92 40.36
N LEU A 118 1.40 -4.82 39.40
CA LEU A 118 1.04 -4.65 38.00
C LEU A 118 0.80 -6.01 37.36
N GLU A 119 -0.33 -6.13 36.70
CA GLU A 119 -0.62 -7.30 35.84
C GLU A 119 0.10 -7.14 34.54
N SER A 120 0.84 -8.16 34.11
CA SER A 120 1.43 -8.17 32.77
C SER A 120 0.34 -8.03 31.73
N ASP A 121 0.52 -7.12 30.80
CA ASP A 121 -0.36 -6.98 29.65
C ASP A 121 -0.06 -8.12 28.68
N ASN A 122 -0.59 -9.30 28.98
CA ASN A 122 -0.53 -10.47 28.08
C ASN A 122 -1.33 -10.27 26.78
N GLU A 123 -1.95 -9.11 26.60
CA GLU A 123 -2.41 -8.60 25.31
C GLU A 123 -1.31 -7.91 24.49
N MET A 124 -0.04 -7.92 24.90
CA MET A 124 1.02 -7.89 23.90
C MET A 124 0.81 -9.14 23.05
N LEU A 125 0.04 -8.93 21.98
CA LEU A 125 -0.30 -9.82 20.89
C LEU A 125 0.80 -10.88 20.78
N ALA A 126 0.58 -12.04 21.40
CA ALA A 126 1.37 -13.20 21.03
C ALA A 126 1.17 -13.32 19.53
N GLU A 127 2.16 -12.85 18.76
CA GLU A 127 2.11 -12.86 17.29
C GLU A 127 1.81 -14.31 16.89
N VAL A 128 0.55 -14.51 16.53
CA VAL A 128 0.03 -15.83 16.22
C VAL A 128 0.29 -16.03 14.74
N VAL A 129 1.04 -17.05 14.42
CA VAL A 129 1.34 -17.43 13.02
C VAL A 129 0.39 -18.52 12.63
N VAL A 130 -0.27 -18.40 11.49
CA VAL A 130 -1.07 -19.46 10.90
C VAL A 130 -0.13 -20.53 10.37
N VAL A 131 -0.26 -21.74 10.90
CA VAL A 131 0.52 -22.91 10.51
C VAL A 131 -0.42 -23.99 10.05
N GLY A 132 -0.39 -24.30 8.76
CA GLY A 132 -1.15 -25.41 8.19
C GLY A 132 -2.63 -25.41 8.58
N ALA A 133 -3.05 -26.30 9.46
CA ALA A 133 -4.43 -26.48 9.88
C ALA A 133 -4.80 -25.71 11.16
N GLY A 134 -3.93 -24.82 11.67
CA GLY A 134 -4.19 -24.11 12.93
C GLY A 134 -3.35 -22.87 13.12
N THR A 135 -3.49 -22.26 14.29
CA THR A 135 -2.70 -21.09 14.72
C THR A 135 -1.75 -21.49 15.83
N GLN A 136 -0.49 -21.11 15.74
CA GLN A 136 0.51 -21.30 16.79
C GLN A 136 1.14 -19.98 17.18
N LYS A 137 1.59 -19.87 18.44
CA LYS A 137 2.38 -18.71 18.86
C LYS A 137 3.71 -18.70 18.08
N LYS A 138 4.11 -17.55 17.54
CA LYS A 138 5.36 -17.39 16.75
C LYS A 138 6.58 -17.97 17.45
N VAL A 139 6.64 -17.83 18.78
CA VAL A 139 7.73 -18.37 19.62
C VAL A 139 7.77 -19.91 19.62
N SER A 140 6.64 -20.58 19.36
CA SER A 140 6.53 -22.04 19.37
C SER A 140 6.73 -22.69 18.00
N VAL A 141 6.93 -21.87 16.95
CA VAL A 141 7.10 -22.37 15.58
C VAL A 141 8.56 -22.73 15.33
N THR A 142 8.85 -24.01 15.16
CA THR A 142 10.20 -24.53 14.87
C THR A 142 10.58 -24.45 13.39
N GLY A 143 9.63 -24.21 12.49
CA GLY A 143 9.85 -24.09 11.05
C GLY A 143 10.21 -22.66 10.61
N ALA A 144 10.90 -22.49 9.46
CA ALA A 144 11.22 -21.20 8.88
C ALA A 144 9.94 -20.55 8.28
N ILE A 145 9.11 -19.96 9.14
CA ILE A 145 7.93 -19.22 8.76
C ILE A 145 8.21 -17.72 8.85
N THR A 146 7.92 -17.01 7.77
CA THR A 146 7.93 -15.54 7.77
C THR A 146 6.49 -15.05 7.78
N SER A 147 6.15 -14.20 8.75
CA SER A 147 4.84 -13.54 8.82
C SER A 147 5.03 -12.04 8.62
N VAL A 148 4.14 -11.43 7.80
CA VAL A 148 4.12 -10.00 7.51
C VAL A 148 2.67 -9.54 7.54
N LYS A 149 2.40 -8.38 8.14
CA LYS A 149 1.04 -7.81 8.19
C LYS A 149 0.62 -7.28 6.82
N GLY A 150 -0.66 -7.39 6.48
CA GLY A 150 -1.19 -6.86 5.22
C GLY A 150 -0.92 -5.37 5.01
N THR A 151 -0.95 -4.58 6.08
CA THR A 151 -0.68 -3.13 6.06
C THR A 151 0.75 -2.78 5.65
N GLU A 152 1.73 -3.65 5.90
CA GLU A 152 3.13 -3.43 5.51
C GLU A 152 3.34 -3.58 3.99
N LEU A 153 2.43 -4.29 3.32
CA LEU A 153 2.44 -4.48 1.87
C LEU A 153 1.66 -3.41 1.11
N HIS A 154 1.12 -2.43 1.83
CA HIS A 154 0.45 -1.31 1.19
C HIS A 154 1.46 -0.48 0.36
N ALA A 155 1.11 -0.19 -0.89
CA ALA A 155 1.83 0.71 -1.77
C ALA A 155 0.83 1.32 -2.79
N PRO A 156 1.13 2.46 -3.37
CA PRO A 156 0.26 3.14 -4.34
C PRO A 156 0.24 2.40 -5.69
N SER A 157 -0.12 1.13 -5.67
CA SER A 157 -0.25 0.26 -6.83
C SER A 157 -1.52 -0.55 -6.71
N SER A 158 -2.23 -0.74 -7.82
CA SER A 158 -3.39 -1.63 -7.91
C SER A 158 -3.01 -3.12 -7.85
N SER A 159 -1.71 -3.42 -7.95
CA SER A 159 -1.16 -4.77 -7.94
C SER A 159 -0.56 -5.11 -6.58
N LEU A 160 -1.24 -5.93 -5.78
CA LEU A 160 -0.72 -6.39 -4.49
C LEU A 160 0.57 -7.19 -4.64
N THR A 161 0.65 -8.05 -5.67
CA THR A 161 1.82 -8.93 -5.88
C THR A 161 3.07 -8.17 -6.31
N SER A 162 2.96 -7.00 -6.93
CA SER A 162 4.10 -6.14 -7.24
C SER A 162 4.78 -5.58 -5.98
N ASN A 163 4.04 -5.49 -4.88
CA ASN A 163 4.51 -4.97 -3.60
C ASN A 163 5.27 -6.01 -2.76
N PHE A 164 5.38 -7.27 -3.23
CA PHE A 164 6.10 -8.32 -2.52
C PHE A 164 7.62 -8.17 -2.63
N ALA A 165 8.11 -7.54 -3.69
CA ALA A 165 9.52 -7.33 -3.90
C ALA A 165 10.15 -6.54 -2.75
N GLY A 166 11.16 -7.12 -2.11
CA GLY A 166 11.89 -6.50 -0.99
C GLY A 166 11.15 -6.46 0.35
N LYS A 167 9.84 -6.79 0.40
CA LYS A 167 9.04 -6.75 1.63
C LYS A 167 8.83 -8.13 2.27
N LEU A 168 8.84 -9.19 1.47
CA LEU A 168 8.64 -10.55 1.95
C LEU A 168 9.96 -11.32 1.95
N ALA A 169 10.52 -11.58 3.13
CA ALA A 169 11.79 -12.29 3.25
C ALA A 169 11.72 -13.71 2.67
N GLY A 170 12.59 -14.00 1.68
CA GLY A 170 12.66 -15.29 0.98
C GLY A 170 11.64 -15.44 -0.16
N VAL A 171 10.99 -14.35 -0.56
CA VAL A 171 10.16 -14.27 -1.78
C VAL A 171 10.90 -13.43 -2.81
N ILE A 172 11.03 -13.97 -4.01
CA ILE A 172 11.54 -13.27 -5.17
C ILE A 172 10.34 -12.91 -6.04
N ALA A 173 10.04 -11.64 -6.18
CA ALA A 173 8.98 -11.16 -7.07
C ALA A 173 9.61 -10.52 -8.31
N VAL A 174 9.09 -10.92 -9.48
CA VAL A 174 9.53 -10.42 -10.79
C VAL A 174 8.32 -9.82 -11.49
N THR A 175 8.38 -8.51 -11.72
CA THR A 175 7.39 -7.80 -12.51
C THR A 175 7.88 -7.76 -13.96
N THR A 176 7.16 -8.41 -14.87
CA THR A 176 7.56 -8.53 -16.29
C THR A 176 6.94 -7.46 -17.17
N GLY A 177 6.03 -6.65 -16.66
CA GLY A 177 5.38 -5.56 -17.39
C GLY A 177 4.91 -4.44 -16.46
N GLY A 178 4.77 -3.24 -17.02
CA GLY A 178 4.24 -2.06 -16.33
C GLY A 178 2.74 -1.84 -16.54
N GLU A 179 2.06 -2.77 -17.19
CA GLU A 179 0.62 -2.65 -17.45
C GLU A 179 -0.17 -2.65 -16.14
N PRO A 180 -1.10 -1.69 -15.94
CA PRO A 180 -1.89 -1.59 -14.73
C PRO A 180 -2.64 -2.88 -14.40
N GLY A 181 -2.64 -3.28 -13.13
CA GLY A 181 -3.33 -4.48 -12.65
C GLY A 181 -2.69 -5.81 -13.04
N THR A 182 -1.52 -5.80 -13.69
CA THR A 182 -0.78 -7.04 -13.99
C THR A 182 -0.17 -7.62 -12.73
N SER A 183 -0.36 -8.93 -12.52
CA SER A 183 0.24 -9.64 -11.40
C SER A 183 1.73 -9.89 -11.65
N SER A 184 2.54 -9.68 -10.61
CA SER A 184 3.94 -10.10 -10.64
C SER A 184 4.05 -11.60 -10.40
N ASN A 185 4.98 -12.25 -11.09
CA ASN A 185 5.37 -13.61 -10.78
C ASN A 185 6.22 -13.60 -9.51
N PHE A 186 5.93 -14.47 -8.57
CA PHE A 186 6.74 -14.59 -7.37
C PHE A 186 7.03 -16.05 -7.03
N TYR A 187 8.19 -16.24 -6.40
CA TYR A 187 8.75 -17.54 -6.09
C TYR A 187 9.26 -17.54 -4.65
N ILE A 188 9.11 -18.67 -3.96
CA ILE A 188 9.66 -18.84 -2.61
C ILE A 188 11.00 -19.57 -2.75
N ARG A 189 12.08 -18.96 -2.25
CA ARG A 189 13.47 -19.45 -2.37
C ARG A 189 13.98 -19.63 -3.82
N GLY A 190 13.31 -19.04 -4.80
CA GLY A 190 13.69 -19.11 -6.20
C GLY A 190 12.95 -20.17 -7.01
N ILE A 191 13.39 -20.38 -8.26
CA ILE A 191 12.81 -21.36 -9.17
C ILE A 191 13.51 -22.69 -8.96
N GLY A 192 12.81 -23.65 -8.33
CA GLY A 192 13.35 -24.97 -7.97
C GLY A 192 13.01 -26.09 -8.94
N THR A 193 12.29 -25.82 -10.06
CA THR A 193 11.81 -26.86 -10.97
C THR A 193 12.21 -26.61 -12.42
N PHE A 194 12.58 -27.64 -13.13
CA PHE A 194 12.78 -27.65 -14.58
C PHE A 194 11.50 -28.15 -15.26
N GLY A 195 10.80 -27.26 -15.99
CA GLY A 195 9.65 -27.64 -16.81
C GLY A 195 8.34 -27.89 -16.07
N GLY A 196 8.30 -27.69 -14.74
CA GLY A 196 7.08 -27.81 -13.91
C GLY A 196 6.53 -26.46 -13.43
N ARG A 197 5.43 -26.49 -12.67
CA ARG A 197 4.88 -25.31 -12.02
C ARG A 197 5.90 -24.79 -10.99
N ALA A 198 6.42 -23.58 -11.19
CA ALA A 198 7.39 -22.95 -10.28
C ALA A 198 6.73 -22.06 -9.22
N THR A 199 5.44 -21.71 -9.41
CA THR A 199 4.70 -20.81 -8.51
C THR A 199 4.33 -21.53 -7.20
N PRO A 200 4.37 -20.85 -6.04
CA PRO A 200 3.95 -21.41 -4.78
C PRO A 200 2.43 -21.68 -4.74
N LEU A 201 2.01 -22.53 -3.79
CA LEU A 201 0.60 -22.70 -3.46
C LEU A 201 0.12 -21.50 -2.65
N ILE A 202 -0.98 -20.86 -3.07
CA ILE A 202 -1.56 -19.70 -2.38
C ILE A 202 -2.89 -20.11 -1.77
N LEU A 203 -3.04 -19.93 -0.47
CA LEU A 203 -4.26 -20.23 0.27
C LEU A 203 -4.81 -18.96 0.92
N LEU A 204 -5.98 -18.54 0.50
CA LEU A 204 -6.75 -17.46 1.14
C LEU A 204 -7.74 -18.10 2.14
N ASP A 205 -7.51 -17.87 3.42
CA ASP A 205 -8.32 -18.46 4.50
C ASP A 205 -8.52 -19.98 4.37
N GLY A 206 -7.51 -20.68 3.84
CA GLY A 206 -7.52 -22.13 3.62
C GLY A 206 -8.02 -22.58 2.24
N VAL A 207 -8.52 -21.67 1.40
CA VAL A 207 -8.98 -21.98 0.03
C VAL A 207 -7.89 -21.59 -0.97
N GLU A 208 -7.58 -22.48 -1.92
CA GLU A 208 -6.61 -22.20 -2.97
C GLU A 208 -7.13 -21.12 -3.93
N ILE A 209 -6.30 -20.14 -4.20
CA ILE A 209 -6.57 -19.06 -5.15
C ILE A 209 -5.41 -18.90 -6.13
N SER A 210 -5.67 -18.24 -7.26
CA SER A 210 -4.64 -17.89 -8.21
C SER A 210 -3.85 -16.63 -7.78
N SER A 211 -2.65 -16.44 -8.35
CA SER A 211 -1.89 -15.19 -8.19
C SER A 211 -2.67 -13.96 -8.70
N GLY A 212 -3.47 -14.13 -9.76
CA GLY A 212 -4.33 -13.07 -10.29
C GLY A 212 -5.45 -12.68 -9.32
N ASP A 213 -6.06 -13.65 -8.64
CA ASP A 213 -7.09 -13.39 -7.62
C ASP A 213 -6.49 -12.72 -6.40
N LEU A 214 -5.33 -13.20 -5.94
CA LEU A 214 -4.58 -12.57 -4.84
C LEU A 214 -4.28 -11.10 -5.14
N ASN A 215 -3.90 -10.81 -6.39
CA ASN A 215 -3.52 -9.47 -6.83
C ASN A 215 -4.62 -8.42 -6.66
N ARG A 216 -5.88 -8.86 -6.67
CA ARG A 216 -7.06 -7.98 -6.54
C ARG A 216 -7.54 -7.80 -5.11
N ILE A 217 -6.97 -8.52 -4.15
CA ILE A 217 -7.37 -8.43 -2.74
C ILE A 217 -6.80 -7.15 -2.14
N PRO A 218 -7.65 -6.32 -1.48
CA PRO A 218 -7.19 -5.13 -0.79
C PRO A 218 -6.19 -5.48 0.33
N PRO A 219 -5.00 -4.86 0.39
CA PRO A 219 -4.06 -5.08 1.50
C PRO A 219 -4.69 -4.77 2.85
N GLU A 220 -5.63 -3.82 2.89
CA GLU A 220 -6.38 -3.45 4.10
C GLU A 220 -7.26 -4.58 4.63
N SER A 221 -7.72 -5.49 3.76
CA SER A 221 -8.54 -6.67 4.16
C SER A 221 -7.69 -7.81 4.69
N ILE A 222 -6.37 -7.76 4.53
CA ILE A 222 -5.47 -8.83 4.92
C ILE A 222 -4.94 -8.57 6.32
N GLU A 223 -5.06 -9.55 7.18
CA GLU A 223 -4.46 -9.55 8.52
C GLU A 223 -2.97 -9.87 8.43
N SER A 224 -2.65 -11.00 7.78
CA SER A 224 -1.26 -11.46 7.66
C SER A 224 -1.02 -12.34 6.44
N PHE A 225 0.24 -12.32 6.00
CA PHE A 225 0.83 -13.29 5.09
C PHE A 225 1.79 -14.17 5.87
N SER A 226 1.60 -15.48 5.82
CA SER A 226 2.52 -16.45 6.40
C SER A 226 3.12 -17.31 5.30
N ILE A 227 4.45 -17.32 5.19
CA ILE A 227 5.17 -17.97 4.12
C ILE A 227 5.85 -19.21 4.70
N LEU A 228 5.38 -20.40 4.29
CA LEU A 228 5.95 -21.68 4.67
C LEU A 228 7.03 -22.05 3.64
N LYS A 229 8.28 -22.05 4.09
CA LYS A 229 9.45 -22.26 3.22
C LYS A 229 10.03 -23.67 3.34
N ASP A 230 9.88 -24.30 4.50
CA ASP A 230 10.50 -25.58 4.81
C ASP A 230 9.59 -26.75 4.47
N ALA A 231 10.21 -27.85 4.03
CA ALA A 231 9.50 -29.09 3.69
C ALA A 231 8.66 -29.63 4.86
N SER A 232 9.14 -29.48 6.09
CA SER A 232 8.38 -29.90 7.30
C SER A 232 7.09 -29.12 7.47
N ALA A 233 7.12 -27.79 7.21
CA ALA A 233 5.95 -26.92 7.30
C ALA A 233 4.98 -27.12 6.12
N THR A 234 5.48 -27.50 4.94
CA THR A 234 4.67 -27.69 3.73
C THR A 234 4.21 -29.13 3.52
N ALA A 235 4.69 -30.09 4.32
CA ALA A 235 4.40 -31.51 4.17
C ALA A 235 2.90 -31.86 4.15
N ILE A 236 2.08 -31.15 4.90
CA ILE A 236 0.63 -31.36 4.95
C ILE A 236 -0.07 -31.04 3.61
N TYR A 237 0.57 -30.26 2.72
CA TYR A 237 0.06 -29.92 1.38
C TYR A 237 0.58 -30.86 0.29
N GLY A 238 1.40 -31.85 0.67
CA GLY A 238 1.96 -32.84 -0.25
C GLY A 238 2.75 -32.23 -1.40
N ALA A 239 2.64 -32.80 -2.60
CA ALA A 239 3.34 -32.32 -3.80
C ALA A 239 2.99 -30.86 -4.19
N ARG A 240 1.81 -30.38 -3.83
CA ARG A 240 1.38 -28.99 -4.11
C ARG A 240 2.17 -27.95 -3.30
N GLY A 241 2.69 -28.36 -2.14
CA GLY A 241 3.54 -27.51 -1.28
C GLY A 241 5.02 -27.52 -1.64
N ALA A 242 5.45 -28.24 -2.69
CA ALA A 242 6.86 -28.41 -3.04
C ALA A 242 7.60 -27.08 -3.33
N ASN A 243 6.92 -26.10 -3.92
CA ASN A 243 7.47 -24.77 -4.20
C ASN A 243 7.21 -23.73 -3.08
N GLY A 244 6.86 -24.21 -1.88
CA GLY A 244 6.44 -23.39 -0.75
C GLY A 244 4.96 -23.08 -0.78
N VAL A 245 4.45 -22.60 0.36
CA VAL A 245 3.05 -22.25 0.56
C VAL A 245 2.95 -20.84 1.12
N MET A 246 2.07 -20.04 0.53
CA MET A 246 1.69 -18.72 1.04
C MET A 246 0.31 -18.80 1.64
N LEU A 247 0.21 -18.61 2.94
CA LEU A 247 -1.06 -18.52 3.66
C LEU A 247 -1.44 -17.04 3.79
N VAL A 248 -2.59 -16.68 3.28
CA VAL A 248 -3.15 -15.33 3.36
C VAL A 248 -4.35 -15.39 4.29
N THR A 249 -4.29 -14.68 5.39
CA THR A 249 -5.38 -14.59 6.36
C THR A 249 -6.06 -13.24 6.25
N THR A 250 -7.37 -13.24 6.10
CA THR A 250 -8.15 -12.01 6.04
C THR A 250 -8.57 -11.55 7.43
N LYS A 251 -8.79 -10.25 7.59
CA LYS A 251 -9.23 -9.65 8.85
C LYS A 251 -10.59 -10.15 9.25
N ILE A 252 -10.75 -10.37 10.54
CA ILE A 252 -12.02 -10.67 11.20
C ILE A 252 -12.22 -9.61 12.30
N GLY A 253 -13.46 -9.19 12.53
CA GLY A 253 -13.76 -8.25 13.61
C GLY A 253 -13.39 -8.82 14.98
N THR A 254 -13.11 -7.92 15.91
CA THR A 254 -12.82 -8.26 17.30
C THR A 254 -14.11 -8.21 18.14
N GLU A 255 -14.30 -9.19 19.01
CA GLU A 255 -15.45 -9.25 19.91
C GLU A 255 -15.46 -8.06 20.86
N ASN A 256 -16.67 -7.64 21.28
CA ASN A 256 -16.90 -6.53 22.21
C ASN A 256 -16.23 -5.21 21.82
N THR A 257 -15.99 -5.02 20.52
CA THR A 257 -15.36 -3.80 19.97
C THR A 257 -16.40 -2.95 19.26
N LYS A 258 -16.38 -1.63 19.52
CA LYS A 258 -17.21 -0.67 18.80
C LYS A 258 -16.90 -0.71 17.30
N ALA A 259 -17.93 -0.49 16.50
CA ALA A 259 -17.76 -0.40 15.05
C ALA A 259 -16.76 0.71 14.69
N SER A 260 -15.75 0.36 13.88
CA SER A 260 -14.78 1.29 13.29
C SER A 260 -14.99 1.30 11.78
N ILE A 261 -15.10 2.49 11.21
CA ILE A 261 -15.23 2.71 9.76
C ILE A 261 -13.98 3.43 9.29
N ASN A 262 -13.31 2.84 8.30
CA ASN A 262 -12.17 3.46 7.65
C ASN A 262 -12.49 3.68 6.17
N VAL A 263 -12.16 4.87 5.68
CA VAL A 263 -12.32 5.25 4.28
C VAL A 263 -10.97 5.70 3.76
N THR A 264 -10.52 5.06 2.68
CA THR A 264 -9.26 5.39 2.02
C THR A 264 -9.56 5.75 0.57
N VAL A 265 -9.09 6.91 0.12
CA VAL A 265 -9.16 7.34 -1.28
C VAL A 265 -7.77 7.74 -1.73
N GLU A 266 -7.32 7.16 -2.83
CA GLU A 266 -5.98 7.34 -3.35
C GLU A 266 -6.03 7.71 -4.83
N ASN A 267 -5.21 8.69 -5.21
CA ASN A 267 -4.92 9.04 -6.59
C ASN A 267 -3.41 8.89 -6.80
N SER A 268 -3.02 8.07 -7.76
CA SER A 268 -1.63 7.83 -8.11
C SER A 268 -1.35 8.36 -9.51
N PHE A 269 -0.39 9.28 -9.62
CA PHE A 269 0.13 9.75 -10.90
C PHE A 269 1.32 8.88 -11.28
N LEU A 270 1.27 8.30 -12.47
CA LEU A 270 2.28 7.39 -12.97
C LEU A 270 2.95 8.00 -14.21
N LYS A 271 4.27 7.89 -14.23
CA LYS A 271 5.11 8.26 -15.38
C LYS A 271 6.05 7.11 -15.71
N PRO A 272 6.50 6.97 -16.95
CA PRO A 272 7.61 6.10 -17.27
C PRO A 272 8.83 6.46 -16.41
N VAL A 273 9.52 5.45 -15.87
CA VAL A 273 10.73 5.66 -15.07
C VAL A 273 11.92 5.97 -15.95
N ASN A 274 11.93 5.38 -17.16
CA ASN A 274 12.97 5.56 -18.15
C ASN A 274 12.32 5.56 -19.53
N GLU A 275 12.63 6.57 -20.31
CA GLU A 275 12.23 6.71 -21.70
C GLU A 275 13.45 6.52 -22.56
N VAL A 276 13.32 5.73 -23.60
CA VAL A 276 14.40 5.58 -24.58
C VAL A 276 14.27 6.75 -25.54
N GLY A 277 15.24 7.65 -25.52
CA GLY A 277 15.30 8.75 -26.48
C GLY A 277 15.55 8.24 -27.89
N TYR A 278 14.77 8.71 -28.83
CA TYR A 278 14.97 8.47 -30.26
C TYR A 278 15.75 9.61 -30.88
N VAL A 279 16.49 9.29 -31.91
CA VAL A 279 17.05 10.32 -32.82
C VAL A 279 15.99 10.66 -33.87
N ASP A 280 15.98 11.91 -34.31
CA ASP A 280 15.14 12.34 -35.43
C ASP A 280 15.43 11.54 -36.70
N GLY A 281 14.49 11.51 -37.65
CA GLY A 281 14.60 10.73 -38.87
C GLY A 281 15.77 11.13 -39.74
N ALA A 282 16.17 12.39 -39.77
CA ALA A 282 17.33 12.85 -40.50
C ALA A 282 18.61 12.26 -39.91
N ARG A 283 18.79 12.33 -38.61
CA ARG A 283 19.94 11.73 -37.92
C ARG A 283 19.94 10.20 -38.01
N TRP A 284 18.78 9.59 -37.93
CA TRP A 284 18.63 8.14 -38.15
C TRP A 284 19.15 7.71 -39.51
N MET A 285 18.79 8.45 -40.60
CA MET A 285 19.26 8.17 -41.96
C MET A 285 20.78 8.36 -42.12
N GLU A 286 21.34 9.39 -41.47
CA GLU A 286 22.80 9.63 -41.45
C GLU A 286 23.51 8.43 -40.79
N ILE A 287 23.07 8.01 -39.58
CA ILE A 287 23.66 6.87 -38.87
C ILE A 287 23.53 5.58 -39.68
N TYR A 288 22.39 5.38 -40.33
CA TYR A 288 22.21 4.23 -41.22
C TYR A 288 23.21 4.21 -42.36
N ASN A 289 23.39 5.35 -43.05
CA ASN A 289 24.36 5.50 -44.14
C ASN A 289 25.80 5.29 -43.62
N GLU A 290 26.16 5.86 -42.50
CA GLU A 290 27.46 5.68 -41.83
C GLU A 290 27.73 4.19 -41.56
N ALA A 291 26.73 3.49 -40.96
CA ALA A 291 26.85 2.06 -40.68
C ALA A 291 26.96 1.19 -41.95
N GLN A 292 26.27 1.57 -43.04
CA GLN A 292 26.35 0.91 -44.32
C GLN A 292 27.75 1.07 -44.94
N LEU A 293 28.29 2.29 -44.98
CA LEU A 293 29.60 2.60 -45.53
C LEU A 293 30.73 1.99 -44.67
N ALA A 294 30.57 1.90 -43.34
CA ALA A 294 31.54 1.23 -42.48
C ALA A 294 31.65 -0.27 -42.79
N ARG A 295 30.55 -0.92 -43.19
CA ARG A 295 30.52 -2.34 -43.58
C ARG A 295 30.96 -2.55 -45.03
N THR A 296 30.60 -1.63 -45.92
CA THR A 296 30.85 -1.71 -47.36
C THR A 296 31.26 -0.33 -47.87
N PRO A 297 32.56 0.01 -47.83
CA PRO A 297 33.07 1.36 -48.10
C PRO A 297 32.71 1.94 -49.47
N ASN A 298 32.46 1.10 -50.47
CA ASN A 298 32.12 1.54 -51.84
C ASN A 298 30.62 1.42 -52.13
N ALA A 299 29.78 1.19 -51.16
CA ALA A 299 28.33 1.13 -51.37
C ALA A 299 27.75 2.53 -51.61
N THR A 300 26.73 2.63 -52.47
CA THR A 300 25.93 3.86 -52.56
C THR A 300 25.08 4.00 -51.30
N PRO A 301 25.11 5.15 -50.61
CA PRO A 301 24.27 5.38 -49.44
C PRO A 301 22.79 5.14 -49.77
N LYS A 302 22.08 4.48 -48.88
CA LYS A 302 20.64 4.18 -49.05
C LYS A 302 19.79 5.45 -49.10
N TYR A 303 20.16 6.42 -48.31
CA TYR A 303 19.45 7.70 -48.21
C TYR A 303 20.30 8.80 -48.83
N SER A 304 19.73 9.52 -49.82
CA SER A 304 20.40 10.68 -50.44
C SER A 304 20.45 11.87 -49.44
N GLN A 305 21.43 12.73 -49.63
CA GLN A 305 21.55 13.94 -48.83
C GLN A 305 20.31 14.83 -48.96
N GLU A 306 19.75 14.93 -50.16
CA GLU A 306 18.53 15.69 -50.43
C GLU A 306 17.34 15.17 -49.60
N ARG A 307 17.16 13.86 -49.48
CA ARG A 307 16.11 13.26 -48.66
C ARG A 307 16.32 13.56 -47.18
N ILE A 308 17.56 13.49 -46.68
CA ILE A 308 17.92 13.82 -45.29
C ILE A 308 17.57 15.27 -45.02
N ASP A 309 17.92 16.20 -45.92
CA ASP A 309 17.67 17.62 -45.74
C ASP A 309 16.17 17.97 -45.80
N TYR A 310 15.41 17.34 -46.68
CA TYR A 310 13.96 17.51 -46.74
C TYR A 310 13.25 16.95 -45.49
N THR A 311 13.67 15.81 -44.98
CA THR A 311 13.16 15.27 -43.73
C THR A 311 13.48 16.23 -42.57
N ARG A 312 14.73 16.71 -42.49
CA ARG A 312 15.14 17.65 -41.45
C ARG A 312 14.36 18.98 -41.48
N SER A 313 14.03 19.45 -42.69
CA SER A 313 13.25 20.68 -42.87
C SER A 313 11.75 20.51 -42.65
N GLY A 314 11.24 19.26 -42.60
CA GLY A 314 9.82 18.98 -42.43
C GLY A 314 8.94 19.48 -43.60
N ILE A 315 9.49 19.61 -44.81
CA ILE A 315 8.82 20.27 -45.93
C ILE A 315 7.52 19.57 -46.36
N ASN A 316 7.48 18.27 -46.26
CA ASN A 316 6.27 17.46 -46.50
C ASN A 316 6.32 16.17 -45.66
N PRO A 317 5.67 16.10 -44.51
CA PRO A 317 5.75 14.95 -43.62
C PRO A 317 5.11 13.67 -44.18
N TYR A 318 4.33 13.76 -45.26
CA TYR A 318 3.75 12.60 -45.95
C TYR A 318 4.72 11.96 -46.94
N VAL A 319 5.63 12.74 -47.50
CA VAL A 319 6.65 12.27 -48.48
C VAL A 319 7.98 12.01 -47.74
N TYR A 320 8.32 12.86 -46.82
CA TYR A 320 9.54 12.79 -45.99
C TYR A 320 9.18 12.67 -44.52
N PRO A 321 8.62 11.52 -44.10
CA PRO A 321 8.16 11.34 -42.72
C PRO A 321 9.33 11.35 -41.76
N ASP A 322 9.03 11.91 -40.58
CA ASP A 322 9.85 11.87 -39.36
C ASP A 322 8.94 11.60 -38.21
N VAL A 323 8.74 10.33 -37.87
CA VAL A 323 7.74 9.90 -36.92
C VAL A 323 8.42 9.44 -35.62
N ASP A 324 8.18 10.14 -34.53
CA ASP A 324 8.44 9.60 -33.20
C ASP A 324 7.31 8.65 -32.82
N TRP A 325 7.57 7.37 -32.96
CA TRP A 325 6.60 6.33 -32.66
C TRP A 325 6.28 6.22 -31.17
N TYR A 326 7.22 6.61 -30.29
CA TYR A 326 7.00 6.59 -28.85
C TYR A 326 6.02 7.68 -28.43
N ASP A 327 6.28 8.92 -28.80
CA ASP A 327 5.41 10.06 -28.49
C ASP A 327 4.03 9.94 -29.14
N LEU A 328 3.97 9.27 -30.28
CA LEU A 328 2.70 9.03 -30.96
C LEU A 328 1.80 8.02 -30.21
N VAL A 329 2.39 7.00 -29.58
CA VAL A 329 1.66 5.84 -29.03
C VAL A 329 1.50 5.92 -27.52
N PHE A 330 2.36 6.66 -26.82
CA PHE A 330 2.38 6.70 -25.37
C PHE A 330 2.18 8.11 -24.82
N LYS A 331 1.43 8.20 -23.73
CA LYS A 331 1.26 9.40 -22.93
C LYS A 331 2.45 9.60 -21.99
N GLU A 332 2.79 10.83 -21.69
CA GLU A 332 3.79 11.18 -20.70
C GLU A 332 3.39 10.72 -19.27
N SER A 333 2.10 10.68 -18.98
CA SER A 333 1.61 10.30 -17.65
C SER A 333 0.19 9.76 -17.69
N THR A 334 -0.15 8.99 -16.67
CA THR A 334 -1.50 8.50 -16.44
C THR A 334 -1.86 8.58 -14.96
N MET A 335 -3.12 8.33 -14.62
CA MET A 335 -3.62 8.42 -13.25
C MET A 335 -4.45 7.19 -12.91
N ASN A 336 -4.13 6.56 -11.77
CA ASN A 336 -4.91 5.47 -11.20
C ASN A 336 -5.61 5.94 -9.93
N GLN A 337 -6.82 5.46 -9.74
CA GLN A 337 -7.70 5.84 -8.64
C GLN A 337 -8.11 4.60 -7.86
N ARG A 338 -8.11 4.72 -6.55
CA ARG A 338 -8.54 3.66 -5.65
C ARG A 338 -9.39 4.25 -4.54
N ALA A 339 -10.49 3.60 -4.25
CA ALA A 339 -11.34 3.91 -3.10
C ALA A 339 -11.61 2.61 -2.33
N ASN A 340 -11.40 2.62 -1.02
CA ASN A 340 -11.69 1.51 -0.13
C ASN A 340 -12.50 2.01 1.07
N VAL A 341 -13.56 1.31 1.40
CA VAL A 341 -14.33 1.52 2.63
C VAL A 341 -14.36 0.20 3.37
N ASN A 342 -13.91 0.20 4.61
CA ASN A 342 -14.00 -1.00 5.47
C ASN A 342 -14.63 -0.67 6.81
N ILE A 343 -15.36 -1.66 7.32
CA ILE A 343 -16.08 -1.59 8.59
C ILE A 343 -15.70 -2.83 9.40
N MET A 344 -15.28 -2.62 10.62
CA MET A 344 -14.88 -3.69 11.53
C MET A 344 -15.50 -3.45 12.91
N GLY A 345 -15.99 -4.51 13.55
CA GLY A 345 -16.54 -4.42 14.90
C GLY A 345 -17.00 -5.78 15.43
N GLY A 346 -17.58 -5.78 16.63
CA GLY A 346 -18.16 -6.97 17.18
C GLY A 346 -18.87 -6.76 18.53
N GLY A 347 -19.88 -7.57 18.74
CA GLY A 347 -20.57 -7.72 20.02
C GLY A 347 -20.11 -8.98 20.78
N PRO A 348 -20.84 -9.39 21.81
CA PRO A 348 -20.46 -10.57 22.62
C PRO A 348 -20.48 -11.91 21.87
N LYS A 349 -21.29 -12.02 20.81
CA LYS A 349 -21.46 -13.26 20.04
C LYS A 349 -21.12 -13.16 18.56
N VAL A 350 -21.02 -11.92 18.03
CA VAL A 350 -20.79 -11.69 16.61
C VAL A 350 -19.60 -10.77 16.45
N SER A 351 -18.65 -11.13 15.60
CA SER A 351 -17.63 -10.23 15.10
C SER A 351 -17.69 -10.19 13.58
N TYR A 352 -17.42 -9.02 13.00
CA TYR A 352 -17.55 -8.81 11.55
C TYR A 352 -16.46 -7.88 11.02
N TYR A 353 -16.08 -8.17 9.79
CA TYR A 353 -15.28 -7.32 8.93
C TYR A 353 -15.91 -7.26 7.54
N MET A 354 -16.14 -6.08 7.03
CA MET A 354 -16.64 -5.85 5.68
C MET A 354 -15.75 -4.84 4.97
N SER A 355 -15.44 -5.07 3.71
CA SER A 355 -14.69 -4.13 2.87
C SER A 355 -15.26 -4.07 1.47
N LEU A 356 -15.36 -2.88 0.93
CA LEU A 356 -15.69 -2.61 -0.46
C LEU A 356 -14.58 -1.77 -1.06
N GLN A 357 -13.99 -2.23 -2.16
CA GLN A 357 -12.97 -1.51 -2.90
C GLN A 357 -13.41 -1.30 -4.35
N ALA A 358 -13.11 -0.13 -4.89
CA ALA A 358 -13.19 0.19 -6.30
C ALA A 358 -11.84 0.71 -6.79
N ASN A 359 -11.35 0.16 -7.90
CA ASN A 359 -10.13 0.58 -8.57
C ASN A 359 -10.47 1.03 -9.98
N HIS A 360 -9.84 2.10 -10.42
CA HIS A 360 -9.86 2.54 -11.81
C HIS A 360 -8.42 2.76 -12.26
N ASP A 361 -7.95 1.91 -13.15
CA ASP A 361 -6.59 1.94 -13.66
C ASP A 361 -6.59 2.29 -15.14
N THR A 362 -5.78 3.27 -15.52
CA THR A 362 -5.55 3.68 -16.90
C THR A 362 -4.11 3.46 -17.29
N GLY A 363 -3.88 3.08 -18.54
CA GLY A 363 -2.53 2.85 -19.08
C GLY A 363 -1.96 4.07 -19.79
N LEU A 364 -0.70 3.97 -20.18
CA LEU A 364 0.03 5.01 -20.90
C LEU A 364 -0.22 5.01 -22.42
N LEU A 365 -0.99 4.07 -22.96
CA LEU A 365 -1.31 4.08 -24.38
C LEU A 365 -2.17 5.30 -24.73
N ASP A 366 -1.82 5.97 -25.86
CA ASP A 366 -2.54 7.08 -26.44
C ASP A 366 -2.99 6.75 -27.87
N ILE A 367 -3.92 5.83 -27.95
CA ILE A 367 -4.46 5.42 -29.24
C ILE A 367 -5.64 6.32 -29.60
N PRO A 368 -5.62 7.02 -30.74
CA PRO A 368 -6.73 7.84 -31.20
C PRO A 368 -8.02 7.02 -31.30
N LYS A 369 -9.11 7.59 -30.81
CA LYS A 369 -10.41 6.97 -30.92
C LYS A 369 -10.98 7.15 -32.34
N ALA A 370 -10.65 6.22 -33.21
CA ALA A 370 -11.05 6.25 -34.62
C ALA A 370 -12.45 5.68 -34.89
N TYR A 371 -12.91 4.78 -34.01
CA TYR A 371 -14.14 4.02 -34.15
C TYR A 371 -15.04 4.14 -32.92
N SER A 372 -16.13 3.41 -32.89
CA SER A 372 -17.04 3.36 -31.73
C SER A 372 -16.44 2.70 -30.49
N PHE A 373 -15.29 2.05 -30.61
CA PHE A 373 -14.55 1.43 -29.52
C PHE A 373 -13.28 2.22 -29.18
N ASP A 374 -12.83 2.04 -27.96
CA ASP A 374 -11.63 2.67 -27.40
C ASP A 374 -10.63 1.56 -27.03
N ASN A 375 -9.45 1.61 -27.65
CA ASN A 375 -8.37 0.65 -27.43
C ASN A 375 -7.38 1.07 -26.33
N ASN A 376 -7.58 2.23 -25.72
CA ASN A 376 -6.78 2.64 -24.57
C ASN A 376 -7.06 1.73 -23.37
N ILE A 377 -6.02 1.50 -22.57
CA ILE A 377 -6.16 0.67 -21.37
C ILE A 377 -7.03 1.40 -20.36
N ASN A 378 -8.15 0.77 -20.01
CA ASN A 378 -9.09 1.26 -19.00
C ASN A 378 -9.66 0.06 -18.25
N LYS A 379 -9.28 -0.07 -16.98
CA LYS A 379 -9.64 -1.22 -16.14
C LYS A 379 -10.39 -0.74 -14.91
N TRP A 380 -11.58 -1.32 -14.69
CA TRP A 380 -12.35 -1.15 -13.48
C TRP A 380 -12.37 -2.46 -12.71
N GLY A 381 -12.04 -2.39 -11.43
CA GLY A 381 -12.09 -3.52 -10.52
C GLY A 381 -12.93 -3.18 -9.28
N TYR A 382 -13.80 -4.11 -8.89
CA TYR A 382 -14.57 -4.01 -7.66
C TYR A 382 -14.31 -5.27 -6.84
N THR A 383 -13.97 -5.09 -5.57
CA THR A 383 -13.75 -6.20 -4.64
C THR A 383 -14.61 -6.01 -3.41
N PHE A 384 -15.40 -7.01 -3.09
CA PHE A 384 -16.21 -7.08 -1.88
C PHE A 384 -15.68 -8.20 -1.00
N GLN A 385 -15.37 -7.89 0.26
CA GLN A 385 -14.99 -8.84 1.29
C GLN A 385 -15.95 -8.75 2.45
N ASN A 386 -16.45 -9.89 2.92
CA ASN A 386 -17.29 -9.96 4.11
C ASN A 386 -16.92 -11.17 4.95
N ASN A 387 -16.49 -10.95 6.18
CA ASN A 387 -16.13 -11.98 7.15
C ASN A 387 -16.97 -11.79 8.39
N ILE A 388 -17.74 -12.81 8.75
CA ILE A 388 -18.59 -12.79 9.93
C ILE A 388 -18.26 -14.05 10.73
N ALA A 389 -17.99 -13.88 12.01
CA ALA A 389 -17.87 -14.97 12.97
C ALA A 389 -18.99 -14.89 13.99
N TYR A 390 -19.71 -15.98 14.18
CA TYR A 390 -20.83 -16.08 15.11
C TYR A 390 -20.61 -17.21 16.12
N LYS A 391 -20.59 -16.88 17.41
CA LYS A 391 -20.55 -17.84 18.50
C LYS A 391 -21.96 -18.32 18.82
N VAL A 392 -22.30 -19.51 18.35
CA VAL A 392 -23.60 -20.17 18.62
C VAL A 392 -23.68 -20.55 20.09
N THR A 393 -22.61 -21.20 20.59
CA THR A 393 -22.41 -21.58 21.98
C THR A 393 -20.99 -21.20 22.42
N PRO A 394 -20.64 -21.31 23.71
CA PRO A 394 -19.25 -21.10 24.15
C PRO A 394 -18.22 -22.01 23.46
N THR A 395 -18.65 -23.17 22.94
CA THR A 395 -17.79 -24.17 22.29
C THR A 395 -18.00 -24.27 20.79
N THR A 396 -19.02 -23.60 20.23
CA THR A 396 -19.38 -23.71 18.79
C THR A 396 -19.35 -22.32 18.16
N ARG A 397 -18.52 -22.18 17.12
CA ARG A 397 -18.39 -20.95 16.31
C ARG A 397 -18.64 -21.28 14.84
N ILE A 398 -19.33 -20.40 14.14
CA ILE A 398 -19.54 -20.45 12.70
C ILE A 398 -18.83 -19.26 12.08
N ASP A 399 -17.93 -19.50 11.15
CA ASP A 399 -17.24 -18.47 10.37
C ASP A 399 -17.77 -18.48 8.93
N LEU A 400 -18.32 -17.36 8.49
CA LEU A 400 -18.70 -17.12 7.10
C LEU A 400 -17.70 -16.13 6.49
N ARG A 401 -17.05 -16.53 5.40
CA ARG A 401 -16.11 -15.71 4.66
C ARG A 401 -16.53 -15.64 3.21
N MET A 402 -16.70 -14.44 2.70
CA MET A 402 -17.13 -14.19 1.33
C MET A 402 -16.17 -13.20 0.70
N ASN A 403 -15.67 -13.56 -0.48
CA ASN A 403 -14.91 -12.66 -1.34
C ASN A 403 -15.53 -12.69 -2.74
N ALA A 404 -15.88 -11.52 -3.26
CA ALA A 404 -16.41 -11.36 -4.60
C ALA A 404 -15.58 -10.31 -5.35
N GLN A 405 -15.18 -10.63 -6.57
CA GLN A 405 -14.37 -9.76 -7.42
C GLN A 405 -15.05 -9.61 -8.79
N ILE A 406 -15.22 -8.37 -9.22
CA ILE A 406 -15.78 -8.04 -10.53
C ILE A 406 -14.78 -7.15 -11.25
N GLY A 407 -14.41 -7.51 -12.47
CA GLY A 407 -13.50 -6.72 -13.30
C GLY A 407 -14.12 -6.41 -14.66
N ASN A 408 -13.91 -5.19 -15.13
CA ASN A 408 -14.20 -4.77 -16.50
C ASN A 408 -12.93 -4.19 -17.10
N ASN A 409 -12.32 -4.92 -18.04
CA ASN A 409 -11.07 -4.55 -18.66
C ASN A 409 -11.33 -4.17 -20.12
N LYS A 410 -10.83 -3.01 -20.52
CA LYS A 410 -10.76 -2.57 -21.90
C LYS A 410 -9.30 -2.31 -22.25
N GLY A 411 -8.92 -2.58 -23.48
CA GLY A 411 -7.56 -2.38 -23.94
C GLY A 411 -7.37 -2.89 -25.37
N PRO A 412 -6.16 -2.78 -25.91
CA PRO A 412 -5.83 -3.27 -27.24
C PRO A 412 -5.93 -4.81 -27.30
N ASN A 413 -6.18 -5.33 -28.49
CA ASN A 413 -6.16 -6.77 -28.73
C ASN A 413 -4.72 -7.33 -28.81
N ALA A 414 -3.74 -6.49 -29.18
CA ALA A 414 -2.33 -6.83 -29.13
C ALA A 414 -1.79 -6.76 -27.70
N SER A 415 -0.79 -7.58 -27.36
CA SER A 415 -0.13 -7.46 -26.07
C SER A 415 0.63 -6.13 -25.98
N VAL A 416 0.68 -5.54 -24.77
CA VAL A 416 1.45 -4.30 -24.55
C VAL A 416 2.92 -4.51 -24.90
N SER A 417 3.48 -5.70 -24.65
CA SER A 417 4.85 -6.05 -25.02
C SER A 417 5.07 -6.03 -26.55
N ASP A 418 4.10 -6.51 -27.33
CA ASP A 418 4.19 -6.45 -28.81
C ASP A 418 4.10 -5.03 -29.32
N ILE A 419 3.24 -4.19 -28.71
CA ILE A 419 3.15 -2.76 -29.05
C ILE A 419 4.49 -2.08 -28.79
N PHE A 420 5.08 -2.29 -27.61
CA PHE A 420 6.42 -1.76 -27.30
C PHE A 420 7.46 -2.25 -28.30
N TYR A 421 7.50 -3.55 -28.59
CA TYR A 421 8.42 -4.11 -29.57
C TYR A 421 8.28 -3.43 -30.93
N GLN A 422 7.07 -3.22 -31.41
CA GLN A 422 6.81 -2.55 -32.69
C GLN A 422 7.24 -1.08 -32.65
N VAL A 423 6.89 -0.34 -31.60
CA VAL A 423 7.30 1.06 -31.45
C VAL A 423 8.82 1.20 -31.50
N TYR A 424 9.56 0.36 -30.79
CA TYR A 424 11.02 0.43 -30.74
C TYR A 424 11.71 -0.05 -32.02
N ASN A 425 11.09 -0.91 -32.82
CA ASN A 425 11.68 -1.45 -34.03
C ASN A 425 11.20 -0.77 -35.32
N ASN A 426 10.19 0.09 -35.23
CA ASN A 426 9.73 0.83 -36.39
C ASN A 426 10.72 1.90 -36.81
N ASN A 427 10.84 2.01 -38.16
CA ASN A 427 11.70 3.00 -38.79
C ASN A 427 10.96 4.37 -38.85
N PRO A 428 11.58 5.46 -38.36
CA PRO A 428 10.93 6.77 -38.30
C PRO A 428 10.67 7.41 -39.69
N VAL A 429 11.34 6.94 -40.75
CA VAL A 429 11.35 7.61 -42.06
C VAL A 429 10.75 6.77 -43.19
N THR A 430 10.13 5.63 -42.89
CA THR A 430 9.61 4.72 -43.94
C THR A 430 8.24 5.15 -44.44
N PHE A 431 7.33 5.49 -43.51
CA PHE A 431 5.97 5.92 -43.85
C PHE A 431 5.46 6.90 -42.74
N PRO A 432 4.52 7.79 -43.10
CA PRO A 432 3.88 8.65 -42.13
C PRO A 432 2.95 7.83 -41.21
N ALA A 433 2.63 8.32 -40.03
CA ALA A 433 1.69 7.63 -39.12
C ALA A 433 0.30 7.48 -39.74
N TYR A 434 -0.20 8.55 -40.33
CA TYR A 434 -1.48 8.59 -41.08
C TYR A 434 -1.44 9.63 -42.17
N PHE A 435 -2.32 9.45 -43.17
CA PHE A 435 -2.57 10.45 -44.19
C PHE A 435 -3.75 11.34 -43.83
N PRO A 436 -3.85 12.55 -44.37
CA PRO A 436 -5.00 13.41 -44.15
C PRO A 436 -6.29 12.72 -44.58
N ALA A 437 -7.32 12.81 -43.76
CA ALA A 437 -8.65 12.33 -44.10
C ALA A 437 -9.31 13.32 -45.07
N GLU A 438 -9.94 12.81 -46.12
CA GLU A 438 -10.81 13.59 -46.98
C GLU A 438 -12.21 13.74 -46.29
N PRO A 439 -13.02 14.77 -46.66
CA PRO A 439 -14.31 15.01 -45.99
C PRO A 439 -15.26 13.80 -46.00
N ASP A 440 -15.15 12.93 -46.96
CA ASP A 440 -15.96 11.72 -47.13
C ASP A 440 -15.34 10.45 -46.53
N ASP A 441 -14.14 10.55 -45.97
CA ASP A 441 -13.45 9.41 -45.40
C ASP A 441 -14.10 9.00 -44.05
N ARG A 442 -14.56 7.75 -43.98
CA ARG A 442 -15.11 7.15 -42.77
C ARG A 442 -14.05 6.47 -41.91
N HIS A 443 -12.85 6.38 -42.39
CA HIS A 443 -11.75 5.64 -41.77
C HIS A 443 -10.46 6.46 -41.74
N ILE A 444 -9.65 6.26 -40.70
CA ILE A 444 -8.28 6.79 -40.70
C ILE A 444 -7.48 6.06 -41.77
N LYS A 445 -6.75 6.82 -42.57
CA LYS A 445 -5.78 6.27 -43.54
C LYS A 445 -4.42 6.15 -42.86
N TYR A 446 -4.06 4.95 -42.50
CA TYR A 446 -2.73 4.67 -41.93
C TYR A 446 -1.65 4.67 -42.99
N GLY A 447 -0.39 4.88 -42.56
CA GLY A 447 0.73 5.08 -43.47
C GLY A 447 1.30 3.83 -44.13
N ASN A 448 0.88 2.63 -43.78
CA ASN A 448 1.34 1.38 -44.38
C ASN A 448 0.22 0.60 -45.07
#